data_d8c75430824cbd14e00844d31202dc7d
#
_entry.id   d8c75430824cbd14e00844d31202dc7d
#
_cell.length_a   1.000
_cell.length_b   1.000
_cell.length_c   1.000
_cell.angle_alpha   90.00
_cell.angle_beta   90.00
_cell.angle_gamma   90.00
#
_symmetry.space_group_name_H-M   'P 1'
#
loop_
_entity.id
_entity.type
_entity.pdbx_description
1 polymer ?
#
loop_
_entity_poly.entity_id
_entity_poly.type
_entity_poly.pdbx_seq_one_letter_code
_entity_poly.pdbx_strand_id
1 'polypeptide(L)'
;MSANEKTINTFATRVRQMILQFEELKKENAELYSMVDERDAKIKQLEDKLSQSEHDYNSLKMAKMMTISDTDMEATQKRIAKLIRDVNKCIT
;
A
#
# COMPACT_ATOMS: atom_id res chain seq x y z
N MET A 1 -51.59 -42.20 5.39
CA MET A 1 -50.56 -41.82 6.35
C MET A 1 -51.17 -41.26 7.59
N SER A 2 -50.71 -41.65 8.75
CA SER A 2 -51.14 -41.02 10.01
C SER A 2 -50.59 -39.62 10.14
N ALA A 3 -51.21 -38.79 10.98
CA ALA A 3 -50.75 -37.43 11.25
C ALA A 3 -49.31 -37.41 11.84
N ASN A 4 -48.98 -38.44 12.63
CA ASN A 4 -47.62 -38.59 13.19
C ASN A 4 -46.55 -38.87 12.13
N GLU A 5 -46.87 -39.71 11.14
CA GLU A 5 -45.94 -39.97 10.02
C GLU A 5 -45.68 -38.73 9.17
N LYS A 6 -46.73 -37.95 8.90
CA LYS A 6 -46.60 -36.65 8.20
C LYS A 6 -45.71 -35.68 8.97
N THR A 7 -45.89 -35.61 10.26
CA THR A 7 -45.13 -34.73 11.15
C THR A 7 -43.63 -35.15 11.13
N ILE A 8 -43.39 -36.45 11.27
CA ILE A 8 -42.02 -37.00 11.22
C ILE A 8 -41.36 -36.73 9.88
N ASN A 9 -42.06 -36.94 8.77
CA ASN A 9 -41.54 -36.71 7.42
C ASN A 9 -41.27 -35.22 7.20
N THR A 10 -42.12 -34.33 7.64
CA THR A 10 -41.91 -32.90 7.55
C THR A 10 -40.69 -32.47 8.37
N PHE A 11 -40.56 -32.99 9.58
CA PHE A 11 -39.40 -32.72 10.42
C PHE A 11 -38.12 -33.21 9.79
N ALA A 12 -38.10 -34.44 9.27
CA ALA A 12 -36.93 -35.02 8.58
C ALA A 12 -36.54 -34.18 7.37
N THR A 13 -37.51 -33.72 6.59
CA THR A 13 -37.24 -32.86 5.42
C THR A 13 -36.61 -31.54 5.83
N ARG A 14 -37.14 -30.90 6.87
CA ARG A 14 -36.59 -29.64 7.38
C ARG A 14 -35.17 -29.80 7.92
N VAL A 15 -34.91 -30.89 8.63
CA VAL A 15 -33.57 -31.20 9.12
C VAL A 15 -32.57 -31.35 7.96
N ARG A 16 -32.97 -32.09 6.92
CA ARG A 16 -32.11 -32.24 5.71
C ARG A 16 -31.83 -30.91 5.03
N GLN A 17 -32.85 -30.05 4.91
CA GLN A 17 -32.68 -28.71 4.36
C GLN A 17 -31.75 -27.85 5.22
N MET A 18 -31.86 -27.92 6.53
CA MET A 18 -30.94 -27.23 7.43
C MET A 18 -29.50 -27.72 7.28
N ILE A 19 -29.29 -29.00 7.15
CA ILE A 19 -27.95 -29.58 6.92
C ILE A 19 -27.35 -29.07 5.61
N LEU A 20 -28.14 -29.07 4.53
CA LEU A 20 -27.71 -28.57 3.24
C LEU A 20 -27.35 -27.08 3.28
N GLN A 21 -28.19 -26.29 3.94
CA GLN A 21 -27.92 -24.85 4.13
C GLN A 21 -26.68 -24.62 4.97
N PHE A 22 -26.47 -25.40 6.01
CA PHE A 22 -25.28 -25.32 6.84
C PHE A 22 -24.00 -25.63 6.04
N GLU A 23 -24.03 -26.67 5.23
CA GLU A 23 -22.90 -27.04 4.37
C GLU A 23 -22.61 -25.94 3.34
N GLU A 24 -23.65 -25.37 2.76
CA GLU A 24 -23.52 -24.27 1.80
C GLU A 24 -22.94 -23.01 2.44
N LEU A 25 -23.43 -22.64 3.62
CA LEU A 25 -22.89 -21.53 4.40
C LEU A 25 -21.43 -21.77 4.79
N LYS A 26 -21.10 -22.99 5.16
CA LYS A 26 -19.73 -23.36 5.51
C LYS A 26 -18.81 -23.21 4.31
N LYS A 27 -19.27 -23.60 3.12
CA LYS A 27 -18.52 -23.43 1.86
C LYS A 27 -18.35 -21.95 1.52
N GLU A 28 -19.42 -21.16 1.57
CA GLU A 28 -19.36 -19.73 1.34
C GLU A 28 -18.42 -19.03 2.32
N ASN A 29 -18.45 -19.43 3.57
CA ASN A 29 -17.59 -18.90 4.61
C ASN A 29 -16.11 -19.18 4.28
N ALA A 30 -15.78 -20.40 3.87
CA ALA A 30 -14.42 -20.76 3.46
C ALA A 30 -13.96 -19.95 2.23
N GLU A 31 -14.84 -19.74 1.25
CA GLU A 31 -14.55 -18.91 0.08
C GLU A 31 -14.31 -17.45 0.47
N LEU A 32 -15.12 -16.89 1.37
CA LEU A 32 -14.96 -15.53 1.85
C LEU A 32 -13.65 -15.35 2.62
N TYR A 33 -13.26 -16.29 3.47
CA TYR A 33 -11.98 -16.25 4.16
C TYR A 33 -10.81 -16.27 3.17
N SER A 34 -10.90 -17.10 2.15
CA SER A 34 -9.88 -17.15 1.09
C SER A 34 -9.78 -15.82 0.36
N MET A 35 -10.91 -15.18 0.05
CA MET A 35 -10.95 -13.86 -0.59
C MET A 35 -10.35 -12.78 0.30
N VAL A 36 -10.63 -12.82 1.59
CA VAL A 36 -10.06 -11.89 2.56
C VAL A 36 -8.55 -12.03 2.62
N ASP A 37 -8.04 -13.26 2.68
CA ASP A 37 -6.60 -13.52 2.70
C ASP A 37 -5.90 -13.01 1.44
N GLU A 38 -6.50 -13.20 0.26
CA GLU A 38 -5.97 -12.67 -1.00
C GLU A 38 -5.94 -11.14 -1.00
N ARG A 39 -7.01 -10.52 -0.52
CA ARG A 39 -7.09 -9.06 -0.42
C ARG A 39 -6.11 -8.49 0.58
N ASP A 40 -5.92 -9.15 1.72
CA ASP A 40 -4.95 -8.75 2.73
C ASP A 40 -3.52 -8.80 2.18
N ALA A 41 -3.19 -9.86 1.43
CA ALA A 41 -1.91 -9.97 0.76
C ALA A 41 -1.70 -8.86 -0.26
N LYS A 42 -2.74 -8.51 -1.02
CA LYS A 42 -2.70 -7.43 -2.01
C LYS A 42 -2.56 -6.06 -1.36
N ILE A 43 -3.26 -5.82 -0.26
CA ILE A 43 -3.15 -4.59 0.52
C ILE A 43 -1.72 -4.43 1.03
N LYS A 44 -1.13 -5.47 1.60
CA LYS A 44 0.25 -5.44 2.09
C LYS A 44 1.22 -5.13 0.96
N GLN A 45 1.04 -5.74 -0.20
CA GLN A 45 1.88 -5.49 -1.37
C GLN A 45 1.77 -4.04 -1.83
N LEU A 46 0.55 -3.48 -1.85
CA LEU A 46 0.32 -2.09 -2.24
C LEU A 46 0.89 -1.11 -1.21
N GLU A 47 0.78 -1.42 0.07
CA GLU A 47 1.37 -0.62 1.15
C GLU A 47 2.90 -0.60 1.04
N ASP A 48 3.53 -1.74 0.76
CA ASP A 48 4.96 -1.83 0.56
C ASP A 48 5.41 -1.01 -0.66
N LYS A 49 4.67 -1.09 -1.76
CA LYS A 49 4.95 -0.30 -2.97
C LYS A 49 4.80 1.19 -2.70
N LEU A 50 3.79 1.59 -1.96
CA LEU A 50 3.58 2.99 -1.60
C LEU A 50 4.71 3.50 -0.73
N SER A 51 5.10 2.75 0.29
CA SER A 51 6.22 3.08 1.17
C SER A 51 7.53 3.23 0.37
N GLN A 52 7.78 2.32 -0.57
CA GLN A 52 8.96 2.39 -1.42
C GLN A 52 8.93 3.62 -2.33
N SER A 53 7.77 3.93 -2.92
CA SER A 53 7.59 5.12 -3.75
C SER A 53 7.80 6.41 -2.98
N GLU A 54 7.31 6.50 -1.75
CA GLU A 54 7.54 7.63 -0.87
C GLU A 54 9.02 7.80 -0.53
N HIS A 55 9.69 6.70 -0.25
CA HIS A 55 11.13 6.70 0.02
C HIS A 55 11.90 7.18 -1.20
N ASP A 56 11.59 6.68 -2.39
CA ASP A 56 12.23 7.07 -3.65
C ASP A 56 12.00 8.54 -3.96
N TYR A 57 10.78 9.01 -3.76
CA TYR A 57 10.42 10.42 -3.94
C TYR A 57 11.23 11.33 -3.00
N ASN A 58 11.29 10.98 -1.72
CA ASN A 58 12.05 11.75 -0.74
C ASN A 58 13.55 11.75 -1.06
N SER A 59 14.09 10.62 -1.51
CA SER A 59 15.49 10.51 -1.91
C SER A 59 15.80 11.38 -3.12
N LEU A 60 14.93 11.39 -4.12
CA LEU A 60 15.07 12.25 -5.30
C LEU A 60 14.97 13.73 -4.93
N LYS A 61 14.05 14.07 -4.05
CA LYS A 61 13.87 15.44 -3.56
C LYS A 61 15.12 15.93 -2.83
N MET A 62 15.69 15.11 -1.95
CA MET A 62 16.95 15.42 -1.26
C MET A 62 18.12 15.59 -2.24
N ALA A 63 18.26 14.67 -3.19
CA ALA A 63 19.31 14.75 -4.19
C ALA A 63 19.21 16.04 -5.01
N LYS A 64 17.99 16.43 -5.41
CA LYS A 64 17.75 17.67 -6.13
C LYS A 64 18.10 18.90 -5.28
N MET A 65 17.75 18.92 -4.01
CA MET A 65 18.10 20.00 -3.10
C MET A 65 19.60 20.11 -2.91
N MET A 66 20.31 19.02 -2.78
CA MET A 66 21.77 19.00 -2.67
C MET A 66 22.43 19.54 -3.93
N THR A 67 21.95 19.16 -5.11
CA THR A 67 22.46 19.67 -6.40
C THR A 67 22.27 21.17 -6.52
N ILE A 68 21.12 21.71 -6.11
CA ILE A 68 20.84 23.15 -6.10
C ILE A 68 21.79 23.88 -5.14
N SER A 69 22.00 23.34 -3.94
CA SER A 69 22.93 23.91 -2.96
C SER A 69 24.36 23.94 -3.47
N ASP A 70 24.83 22.87 -4.10
CA ASP A 70 26.19 22.79 -4.69
C ASP A 70 26.36 23.82 -5.80
N THR A 71 25.35 23.97 -6.66
CA THR A 71 25.37 24.99 -7.73
C THR A 71 25.45 26.41 -7.16
N ASP A 72 24.67 26.70 -6.12
CA ASP A 72 24.68 28.00 -5.44
C ASP A 72 26.04 28.28 -4.78
N MET A 73 26.66 27.28 -4.16
CA MET A 73 28.00 27.40 -3.59
C MET A 73 29.07 27.71 -4.64
N GLU A 74 29.04 27.00 -5.77
CA GLU A 74 29.97 27.27 -6.89
C GLU A 74 29.79 28.70 -7.42
N ALA A 75 28.54 29.15 -7.61
CA ALA A 75 28.25 30.52 -8.05
C ALA A 75 28.79 31.54 -7.06
N THR A 76 28.63 31.32 -5.78
CA THR A 76 29.13 32.18 -4.71
C THR A 76 30.66 32.21 -4.70
N GLN A 77 31.31 31.07 -4.81
CA GLN A 77 32.78 30.97 -4.87
C GLN A 77 33.35 31.73 -6.07
N LYS A 78 32.73 31.64 -7.23
CA LYS A 78 33.12 32.37 -8.43
C LYS A 78 33.00 33.88 -8.25
N ARG A 79 31.97 34.34 -7.62
CA ARG A 79 31.76 35.79 -7.29
C ARG A 79 32.84 36.29 -6.35
N ILE A 80 33.15 35.56 -5.29
CA ILE A 80 34.21 35.92 -4.34
C ILE A 80 35.58 35.97 -5.05
N ALA A 81 35.91 34.97 -5.86
CA ALA A 81 37.16 34.95 -6.62
C ALA A 81 37.29 36.14 -7.57
N LYS A 82 36.18 36.53 -8.20
CA LYS A 82 36.16 37.73 -9.08
C LYS A 82 36.38 39.00 -8.28
N LEU A 83 35.75 39.16 -7.13
CA LEU A 83 35.94 40.33 -6.24
C LEU A 83 37.39 40.45 -5.79
N ILE A 84 38.02 39.34 -5.41
CA ILE A 84 39.44 39.34 -5.00
C ILE A 84 40.31 39.82 -6.13
N ARG A 85 40.11 39.34 -7.36
CA ARG A 85 40.87 39.73 -8.55
C ARG A 85 40.70 41.24 -8.85
N ASP A 86 39.44 41.73 -8.77
CA ASP A 86 39.14 43.12 -9.02
C ASP A 86 39.80 44.04 -7.98
N VAL A 87 39.77 43.66 -6.70
CA VAL A 87 40.45 44.40 -5.62
C VAL A 87 41.98 44.41 -5.87
N ASN A 88 42.58 43.29 -6.23
CA ASN A 88 44.01 43.23 -6.53
C ASN A 88 44.39 44.13 -7.70
N LYS A 89 43.56 44.24 -8.72
CA LYS A 89 43.79 45.14 -9.85
C LYS A 89 43.74 46.61 -9.43
N CYS A 90 42.86 46.95 -8.50
CA CYS A 90 42.74 48.33 -7.98
C CYS A 90 43.94 48.75 -7.13
N ILE A 91 44.59 47.81 -6.45
CA ILE A 91 45.76 48.07 -5.58
C ILE A 91 47.03 48.21 -6.39
N THR A 92 47.15 47.54 -7.50
CA THR A 92 48.31 47.62 -8.40
C THR A 92 48.13 48.74 -9.40
#